data_f15412c86010d5953ee40336ff917a89
#
_entry.id   f15412c86010d5953ee40336ff917a89
#
_cell.length_a   1.000
_cell.length_b   1.000
_cell.length_c   1.000
_cell.angle_alpha   90.00
_cell.angle_beta   90.00
_cell.angle_gamma   90.00
#
_symmetry.space_group_name_H-M   'P 1'
#
loop_
_entity.id
_entity.type
_entity.pdbx_description
1 polymer ?
#
loop_
_entity_poly.entity_id
_entity_poly.type
_entity_poly.pdbx_seq_one_letter_code
_entity_poly.pdbx_strand_id
1 'polypeptide(L)'
;MTVKELYGILDKKIPSSLSCEWDNDGLMCCPDGEREVKRVLLALDVTDKVCDSAISGGYDIIISHHPFFFRGLKAVTDQDPLSAAAIRLIKAGVSVASFHTRLDAVEGGVNDTLAALLGIENTLPFGNEGEEIGRIGDISGVTLSELCERVKAVTGAPFVLCADGGKAPSRVALLGGEGGDDVGAARRAGADVYISGRIGYHHLTDAAGRGMSLIEAGHFYTEYPVCRTLEKWLLAIEPNFEIEIYNSNRIEAI
;
A
#
# COMPACT_ATOMS: atom_id res chain seq x y z
N MET A 1 24.53 4.36 8.25
CA MET A 1 23.49 3.52 8.93
C MET A 1 23.47 2.16 8.25
N THR A 2 23.40 1.07 9.01
CA THR A 2 23.37 -0.27 8.45
C THR A 2 21.93 -0.73 8.10
N VAL A 3 21.79 -1.81 7.31
CA VAL A 3 20.48 -2.40 6.97
C VAL A 3 19.69 -2.76 8.23
N LYS A 4 20.35 -3.37 9.23
CA LYS A 4 19.72 -3.71 10.52
C LYS A 4 19.24 -2.50 11.30
N GLU A 5 20.05 -1.44 11.35
CA GLU A 5 19.68 -0.20 12.04
C GLU A 5 18.49 0.46 11.37
N LEU A 6 18.52 0.59 10.03
CA LEU A 6 17.42 1.15 9.26
C LEU A 6 16.13 0.35 9.46
N TYR A 7 16.20 -0.98 9.29
CA TYR A 7 15.05 -1.86 9.52
C TYR A 7 14.53 -1.71 10.95
N GLY A 8 15.38 -1.69 11.96
CA GLY A 8 14.97 -1.54 13.34
C GLY A 8 14.30 -0.19 13.65
N ILE A 9 14.66 0.89 12.95
CA ILE A 9 13.98 2.19 13.07
C ILE A 9 12.60 2.12 12.40
N LEU A 10 12.52 1.54 11.19
CA LEU A 10 11.25 1.38 10.48
C LEU A 10 10.30 0.43 11.21
N ASP A 11 10.81 -0.67 11.76
CA ASP A 11 10.01 -1.64 12.52
C ASP A 11 9.41 -1.05 13.80
N LYS A 12 10.10 -0.09 14.44
CA LYS A 12 9.53 0.68 15.55
C LYS A 12 8.47 1.67 15.11
N LYS A 13 8.65 2.29 13.93
CA LYS A 13 7.68 3.25 13.37
C LYS A 13 6.44 2.55 12.81
N ILE A 14 6.62 1.38 12.23
CA ILE A 14 5.61 0.53 11.60
C ILE A 14 5.64 -0.83 12.31
N PRO A 15 5.12 -0.93 13.56
CA PRO A 15 5.35 -2.10 14.39
C PRO A 15 4.65 -3.35 13.85
N SER A 16 5.33 -4.49 13.94
CA SER A 16 4.82 -5.79 13.48
C SER A 16 3.56 -6.26 14.21
N SER A 17 3.25 -5.68 15.37
CA SER A 17 1.99 -5.93 16.07
C SER A 17 0.75 -5.40 15.36
N LEU A 18 0.93 -4.58 14.31
CA LEU A 18 -0.15 -4.10 13.44
C LEU A 18 -0.36 -4.98 12.20
N SER A 19 0.50 -5.95 11.95
CA SER A 19 0.31 -6.89 10.84
C SER A 19 -0.86 -7.83 11.14
N CYS A 20 -1.69 -8.09 10.13
CA CYS A 20 -2.71 -9.13 10.22
C CYS A 20 -2.07 -10.50 10.49
N GLU A 21 -2.76 -11.40 11.20
CA GLU A 21 -2.22 -12.71 11.59
C GLU A 21 -1.81 -13.59 10.41
N TRP A 22 -2.48 -13.43 9.25
CA TRP A 22 -2.21 -14.17 8.03
C TRP A 22 -1.08 -13.60 7.18
N ASP A 23 -0.60 -12.38 7.51
CA ASP A 23 0.39 -11.65 6.73
C ASP A 23 1.80 -12.20 6.92
N ASN A 24 2.68 -11.93 5.96
CA ASN A 24 4.09 -12.29 6.00
C ASN A 24 4.92 -11.12 5.49
N ASP A 25 5.22 -10.18 6.37
CA ASP A 25 6.00 -8.98 6.06
C ASP A 25 7.22 -8.82 6.98
N GLY A 26 8.05 -7.83 6.72
CA GLY A 26 9.26 -7.54 7.50
C GLY A 26 10.53 -7.56 6.66
N LEU A 27 11.66 -7.93 7.27
CA LEU A 27 12.94 -8.08 6.57
C LEU A 27 12.95 -9.42 5.81
N MET A 28 12.57 -9.35 4.53
CA MET A 28 12.32 -10.53 3.70
C MET A 28 13.60 -11.20 3.17
N CYS A 29 14.60 -10.39 2.83
CA CYS A 29 15.88 -10.85 2.32
C CYS A 29 16.98 -9.93 2.84
N CYS A 30 17.99 -10.49 3.51
CA CYS A 30 19.10 -9.69 4.06
C CYS A 30 20.40 -10.49 3.95
N PRO A 31 21.16 -10.32 2.86
CA PRO A 31 22.44 -11.00 2.68
C PRO A 31 23.51 -10.52 3.66
N ASP A 32 23.49 -9.24 4.04
CA ASP A 32 24.40 -8.64 4.99
C ASP A 32 23.70 -7.51 5.77
N GLY A 33 23.37 -7.78 7.01
CA GLY A 33 22.69 -6.81 7.89
C GLY A 33 23.59 -5.66 8.35
N GLU A 34 24.91 -5.79 8.26
CA GLU A 34 25.90 -4.76 8.63
C GLU A 34 26.28 -3.88 7.42
N ARG A 35 25.78 -4.21 6.22
CA ARG A 35 25.99 -3.36 5.03
C ARG A 35 25.49 -1.95 5.27
N GLU A 36 26.32 -0.96 4.95
CA GLU A 36 25.92 0.45 4.96
C GLU A 36 24.87 0.73 3.88
N VAL A 37 23.78 1.39 4.26
CA VAL A 37 22.73 1.84 3.32
C VAL A 37 23.03 3.27 2.91
N LYS A 38 23.12 3.51 1.61
CA LYS A 38 23.21 4.82 0.95
C LYS A 38 22.09 5.01 -0.08
N ARG A 39 21.78 3.93 -0.81
CA ARG A 39 20.83 3.94 -1.92
C ARG A 39 19.65 3.03 -1.63
N VAL A 40 18.45 3.61 -1.65
CA VAL A 40 17.17 2.93 -1.35
C VAL A 40 16.28 2.96 -2.58
N LEU A 41 15.76 1.80 -2.98
CA LEU A 41 14.75 1.69 -4.01
C LEU A 41 13.39 1.45 -3.35
N LEU A 42 12.45 2.38 -3.54
CA LEU A 42 11.06 2.22 -3.09
C LEU A 42 10.21 1.68 -4.23
N ALA A 43 9.35 0.72 -3.95
CA ALA A 43 8.37 0.21 -4.91
C ALA A 43 7.14 -0.31 -4.18
N LEU A 44 6.00 -0.42 -4.87
CA LEU A 44 4.86 -1.13 -4.30
C LEU A 44 5.11 -2.64 -4.30
N ASP A 45 5.60 -3.18 -5.42
CA ASP A 45 5.86 -4.61 -5.64
C ASP A 45 7.33 -4.87 -5.92
N VAL A 46 7.86 -6.01 -5.44
CA VAL A 46 9.21 -6.48 -5.76
C VAL A 46 9.16 -7.40 -6.98
N THR A 47 8.97 -6.78 -8.15
CA THR A 47 8.95 -7.51 -9.43
C THR A 47 10.36 -7.80 -9.97
N ASP A 48 10.50 -8.69 -10.97
CA ASP A 48 11.78 -8.94 -11.62
C ASP A 48 12.46 -7.66 -12.12
N LYS A 49 11.67 -6.73 -12.72
CA LYS A 49 12.19 -5.44 -13.18
C LYS A 49 12.68 -4.55 -12.02
N VAL A 50 12.02 -4.58 -10.88
CA VAL A 50 12.47 -3.89 -9.66
C VAL A 50 13.78 -4.50 -9.17
N CYS A 51 13.89 -5.84 -9.15
CA CYS A 51 15.12 -6.54 -8.79
C CYS A 51 16.27 -6.18 -9.74
N ASP A 52 16.02 -6.20 -11.06
CA ASP A 52 17.01 -5.83 -12.05
C ASP A 52 17.47 -4.36 -11.91
N SER A 53 16.53 -3.45 -11.66
CA SER A 53 16.84 -2.04 -11.40
C SER A 53 17.68 -1.89 -10.12
N ALA A 54 17.31 -2.59 -9.05
CA ALA A 54 18.05 -2.54 -7.80
C ALA A 54 19.50 -3.03 -7.96
N ILE A 55 19.68 -4.14 -8.69
CA ILE A 55 21.02 -4.72 -8.94
C ILE A 55 21.85 -3.81 -9.84
N SER A 56 21.31 -3.41 -10.99
CA SER A 56 22.05 -2.60 -11.97
C SER A 56 22.31 -1.17 -11.48
N GLY A 57 21.40 -0.62 -10.68
CA GLY A 57 21.53 0.68 -10.05
C GLY A 57 22.42 0.69 -8.81
N GLY A 58 22.85 -0.48 -8.29
CA GLY A 58 23.68 -0.58 -7.09
C GLY A 58 22.98 -0.11 -5.83
N TYR A 59 21.69 -0.41 -5.70
CA TYR A 59 20.93 -0.13 -4.47
C TYR A 59 21.30 -1.09 -3.36
N ASP A 60 21.24 -0.62 -2.13
CA ASP A 60 21.59 -1.42 -0.95
C ASP A 60 20.38 -2.17 -0.39
N ILE A 61 19.20 -1.57 -0.54
CA ILE A 61 17.93 -2.14 -0.06
C ILE A 61 16.76 -1.73 -0.96
N ILE A 62 15.84 -2.67 -1.16
CA ILE A 62 14.49 -2.43 -1.67
C ILE A 62 13.55 -2.34 -0.47
N ILE A 63 12.73 -1.29 -0.40
CA ILE A 63 11.64 -1.20 0.57
C ILE A 63 10.33 -1.22 -0.22
N SER A 64 9.45 -2.17 0.10
CA SER A 64 8.19 -2.36 -0.61
C SER A 64 7.00 -2.38 0.33
N HIS A 65 5.81 -2.14 -0.22
CA HIS A 65 4.56 -2.39 0.47
C HIS A 65 4.20 -3.87 0.40
N HIS A 66 4.04 -4.43 -0.79
CA HIS A 66 3.72 -5.84 -0.93
C HIS A 66 4.91 -6.74 -0.54
N PRO A 67 4.64 -7.85 0.18
CA PRO A 67 5.68 -8.78 0.58
C PRO A 67 6.41 -9.41 -0.61
N PHE A 68 7.73 -9.40 -0.56
CA PHE A 68 8.52 -10.14 -1.54
C PHE A 68 8.20 -11.64 -1.50
N PHE A 69 7.97 -12.17 -0.29
CA PHE A 69 7.50 -13.53 -0.06
C PHE A 69 6.18 -13.51 0.68
N PHE A 70 5.05 -13.48 -0.02
CA PHE A 70 3.73 -13.54 0.63
C PHE A 70 3.50 -14.87 1.37
N ARG A 71 4.09 -15.95 0.87
CA ARG A 71 4.09 -17.26 1.55
C ARG A 71 5.51 -17.73 1.74
N GLY A 72 5.78 -18.42 2.85
CA GLY A 72 7.10 -19.00 3.13
C GLY A 72 7.57 -19.91 1.99
N LEU A 73 8.83 -19.76 1.58
CA LEU A 73 9.45 -20.60 0.55
C LEU A 73 9.70 -22.00 1.09
N LYS A 74 9.30 -23.04 0.32
CA LYS A 74 9.63 -24.44 0.64
C LYS A 74 11.00 -24.84 0.12
N ALA A 75 11.51 -24.17 -0.89
CA ALA A 75 12.83 -24.38 -1.47
C ALA A 75 13.33 -23.07 -2.09
N VAL A 76 14.65 -22.90 -2.15
CA VAL A 76 15.30 -21.77 -2.82
C VAL A 76 16.14 -22.35 -3.95
N THR A 77 15.61 -22.27 -5.18
CA THR A 77 16.23 -22.80 -6.40
C THR A 77 16.09 -21.79 -7.54
N ASP A 78 16.88 -21.96 -8.58
CA ASP A 78 16.79 -21.16 -9.81
C ASP A 78 15.65 -21.58 -10.76
N GLN A 79 14.90 -22.62 -10.40
CA GLN A 79 13.78 -23.16 -11.19
C GLN A 79 12.46 -22.40 -10.92
N ASP A 80 12.35 -21.78 -9.76
CA ASP A 80 11.20 -20.95 -9.38
C ASP A 80 11.55 -19.47 -9.56
N PRO A 81 10.74 -18.67 -10.28
CA PRO A 81 11.05 -17.26 -10.57
C PRO A 81 11.30 -16.41 -9.31
N LEU A 82 10.51 -16.60 -8.26
CA LEU A 82 10.62 -15.84 -7.03
C LEU A 82 11.92 -16.16 -6.27
N SER A 83 12.25 -17.46 -6.17
CA SER A 83 13.52 -17.93 -5.59
C SER A 83 14.73 -17.50 -6.42
N ALA A 84 14.61 -17.51 -7.75
CA ALA A 84 15.66 -17.04 -8.65
C ALA A 84 15.94 -15.54 -8.46
N ALA A 85 14.89 -14.72 -8.29
CA ALA A 85 15.03 -13.31 -7.95
C ALA A 85 15.74 -13.11 -6.61
N ALA A 86 15.36 -13.87 -5.58
CA ALA A 86 16.03 -13.84 -4.28
C ALA A 86 17.53 -14.21 -4.38
N ILE A 87 17.86 -15.26 -5.13
CA ILE A 87 19.26 -15.65 -5.37
C ILE A 87 20.06 -14.54 -6.05
N ARG A 88 19.45 -13.80 -7.02
CA ARG A 88 20.11 -12.67 -7.69
C ARG A 88 20.35 -11.52 -6.73
N LEU A 89 19.37 -11.15 -5.93
CA LEU A 89 19.49 -10.10 -4.91
C LEU A 89 20.54 -10.44 -3.87
N ILE A 90 20.54 -11.69 -3.35
CA ILE A 90 21.56 -12.17 -2.38
C ILE A 90 22.97 -12.07 -2.99
N LYS A 91 23.17 -12.52 -4.23
CA LYS A 91 24.47 -12.43 -4.92
C LYS A 91 24.94 -10.99 -5.14
N ALA A 92 24.01 -10.07 -5.33
CA ALA A 92 24.29 -8.64 -5.50
C ALA A 92 24.43 -7.90 -4.15
N GLY A 93 24.13 -8.55 -3.03
CA GLY A 93 24.16 -7.96 -1.70
C GLY A 93 23.00 -7.00 -1.45
N VAL A 94 21.89 -7.08 -2.20
CA VAL A 94 20.71 -6.21 -2.06
C VAL A 94 19.75 -6.82 -1.06
N SER A 95 19.36 -6.04 -0.05
CA SER A 95 18.35 -6.44 0.94
C SER A 95 16.93 -6.07 0.47
N VAL A 96 15.92 -6.74 1.06
CA VAL A 96 14.51 -6.44 0.82
C VAL A 96 13.78 -6.38 2.16
N ALA A 97 13.08 -5.28 2.43
CA ALA A 97 12.15 -5.14 3.53
C ALA A 97 10.77 -4.76 2.99
N SER A 98 9.74 -5.48 3.44
CA SER A 98 8.36 -5.23 3.02
C SER A 98 7.52 -4.86 4.23
N PHE A 99 6.65 -3.86 4.09
CA PHE A 99 5.72 -3.41 5.12
C PHE A 99 4.31 -3.41 4.51
N HIS A 100 3.55 -4.45 4.80
CA HIS A 100 2.25 -4.71 4.19
C HIS A 100 1.11 -4.22 5.08
N THR A 101 0.27 -5.08 5.61
CA THR A 101 -0.94 -4.67 6.36
C THR A 101 -0.64 -3.76 7.55
N ARG A 102 0.51 -3.85 8.18
CA ARG A 102 0.93 -2.90 9.21
C ARG A 102 1.19 -1.48 8.67
N LEU A 103 1.56 -1.34 7.38
CA LEU A 103 1.69 -0.03 6.74
C LEU A 103 0.31 0.53 6.36
N ASP A 104 -0.68 -0.34 6.11
CA ASP A 104 -2.08 0.10 5.97
C ASP A 104 -2.64 0.62 7.28
N ALA A 105 -2.33 -0.06 8.39
CA ALA A 105 -2.87 0.21 9.72
C ALA A 105 -2.21 1.38 10.44
N VAL A 106 -0.89 1.58 10.27
CA VAL A 106 -0.13 2.57 11.04
C VAL A 106 -0.57 4.00 10.72
N GLU A 107 -0.53 4.86 11.74
CA GLU A 107 -0.78 6.31 11.58
C GLU A 107 0.19 6.93 10.55
N GLY A 108 -0.37 7.65 9.58
CA GLY A 108 0.36 8.23 8.47
C GLY A 108 0.76 7.22 7.38
N GLY A 109 0.31 5.97 7.45
CA GLY A 109 0.57 4.93 6.45
C GLY A 109 -0.29 5.07 5.20
N VAL A 110 -0.57 3.95 4.52
CA VAL A 110 -1.29 3.91 3.23
C VAL A 110 -2.62 4.63 3.31
N ASN A 111 -3.47 4.21 4.23
CA ASN A 111 -4.86 4.69 4.30
C ASN A 111 -4.96 6.12 4.83
N ASP A 112 -4.09 6.54 5.76
CA ASP A 112 -4.01 7.94 6.20
C ASP A 112 -3.46 8.84 5.09
N THR A 113 -2.48 8.37 4.31
CA THR A 113 -1.96 9.09 3.14
C THR A 113 -3.08 9.32 2.12
N LEU A 114 -3.85 8.27 1.79
CA LEU A 114 -4.96 8.37 0.85
C LEU A 114 -6.06 9.30 1.37
N ALA A 115 -6.44 9.17 2.65
CA ALA A 115 -7.43 10.04 3.30
C ALA A 115 -7.03 11.52 3.24
N ALA A 116 -5.78 11.83 3.58
CA ALA A 116 -5.25 13.20 3.54
C ALA A 116 -5.27 13.79 2.13
N LEU A 117 -4.87 13.01 1.12
CA LEU A 117 -4.90 13.44 -0.29
C LEU A 117 -6.33 13.70 -0.78
N LEU A 118 -7.30 12.95 -0.28
CA LEU A 118 -8.72 13.11 -0.61
C LEU A 118 -9.40 14.23 0.19
N GLY A 119 -8.75 14.78 1.22
CA GLY A 119 -9.34 15.80 2.09
C GLY A 119 -10.40 15.22 3.02
N ILE A 120 -10.23 13.97 3.45
CA ILE A 120 -11.08 13.32 4.45
C ILE A 120 -10.49 13.65 5.82
N GLU A 121 -11.32 14.22 6.68
CA GLU A 121 -10.95 14.72 8.00
C GLU A 121 -11.49 13.81 9.12
N ASN A 122 -10.99 13.98 10.35
CA ASN A 122 -11.44 13.26 11.55
C ASN A 122 -11.43 11.73 11.35
N THR A 123 -10.36 11.21 10.75
CA THR A 123 -10.25 9.79 10.42
C THR A 123 -10.12 8.92 11.67
N LEU A 124 -10.79 7.79 11.64
CA LEU A 124 -10.72 6.71 12.64
C LEU A 124 -10.39 5.40 11.93
N PRO A 125 -9.74 4.44 12.61
CA PRO A 125 -9.58 3.09 12.09
C PRO A 125 -10.91 2.46 11.70
N PHE A 126 -10.90 1.67 10.64
CA PHE A 126 -12.06 1.02 10.07
C PHE A 126 -11.66 -0.30 9.40
N GLY A 127 -12.54 -1.28 9.44
CA GLY A 127 -12.33 -2.60 8.83
C GLY A 127 -13.25 -3.65 9.43
N ASN A 128 -12.95 -4.92 9.17
CA ASN A 128 -13.55 -6.03 9.88
C ASN A 128 -12.93 -6.16 11.28
N GLU A 129 -13.64 -6.80 12.21
CA GLU A 129 -13.19 -6.97 13.60
C GLU A 129 -11.83 -7.67 13.66
N GLY A 130 -10.87 -7.03 14.32
CA GLY A 130 -9.48 -7.49 14.42
C GLY A 130 -8.58 -7.17 13.21
N GLU A 131 -9.12 -6.52 12.19
CA GLU A 131 -8.40 -6.11 10.97
C GLU A 131 -8.79 -4.68 10.55
N GLU A 132 -8.81 -3.74 11.52
CA GLU A 132 -9.20 -2.34 11.29
C GLU A 132 -8.04 -1.54 10.63
N ILE A 133 -7.64 -1.96 9.44
CA ILE A 133 -6.52 -1.39 8.71
C ILE A 133 -6.89 -0.17 7.85
N GLY A 134 -8.17 0.00 7.48
CA GLY A 134 -8.69 1.14 6.71
C GLY A 134 -8.94 2.39 7.56
N ARG A 135 -9.51 3.41 6.94
CA ARG A 135 -9.92 4.66 7.59
C ARG A 135 -11.36 5.04 7.24
N ILE A 136 -12.07 5.62 8.22
CA ILE A 136 -13.36 6.25 8.00
C ILE A 136 -13.33 7.67 8.58
N GLY A 137 -13.83 8.66 7.84
CA GLY A 137 -13.80 10.05 8.26
C GLY A 137 -14.87 10.89 7.57
N ASP A 138 -14.79 12.20 7.76
CA ASP A 138 -15.77 13.15 7.29
C ASP A 138 -15.27 13.89 6.05
N ILE A 139 -16.19 14.22 5.14
CA ILE A 139 -15.93 15.07 3.99
C ILE A 139 -17.15 16.00 3.80
N SER A 140 -16.93 17.19 3.30
CA SER A 140 -18.03 18.14 3.06
C SER A 140 -17.83 18.92 1.76
N GLY A 141 -18.93 19.44 1.22
CA GLY A 141 -18.91 20.35 0.08
C GLY A 141 -18.50 19.72 -1.25
N VAL A 142 -18.64 18.39 -1.38
CA VAL A 142 -18.31 17.66 -2.61
C VAL A 142 -19.48 16.79 -3.06
N THR A 143 -19.69 16.71 -4.36
CA THR A 143 -20.57 15.71 -4.98
C THR A 143 -19.83 14.39 -5.18
N LEU A 144 -20.57 13.30 -5.43
CA LEU A 144 -19.97 12.01 -5.74
C LEU A 144 -19.08 12.07 -7.00
N SER A 145 -19.51 12.82 -8.02
CA SER A 145 -18.73 13.01 -9.25
C SER A 145 -17.40 13.74 -8.98
N GLU A 146 -17.44 14.82 -8.20
CA GLU A 146 -16.23 15.57 -7.80
C GLU A 146 -15.29 14.69 -6.95
N LEU A 147 -15.83 13.83 -6.08
CA LEU A 147 -15.02 12.89 -5.31
C LEU A 147 -14.36 11.85 -6.23
N CYS A 148 -15.07 11.31 -7.22
CA CYS A 148 -14.50 10.41 -8.24
C CYS A 148 -13.34 11.09 -9.01
N GLU A 149 -13.52 12.32 -9.47
CA GLU A 149 -12.46 13.07 -10.15
C GLU A 149 -11.27 13.37 -9.21
N ARG A 150 -11.53 13.67 -7.95
CA ARG A 150 -10.48 13.86 -6.94
C ARG A 150 -9.70 12.56 -6.73
N VAL A 151 -10.38 11.41 -6.60
CA VAL A 151 -9.71 10.09 -6.48
C VAL A 151 -8.79 9.86 -7.67
N LYS A 152 -9.26 10.06 -8.91
CA LYS A 152 -8.41 9.95 -10.12
C LYS A 152 -7.20 10.86 -10.06
N ALA A 153 -7.41 12.12 -9.71
CA ALA A 153 -6.34 13.13 -9.70
C ALA A 153 -5.23 12.82 -8.69
N VAL A 154 -5.60 12.39 -7.47
CA VAL A 154 -4.61 12.17 -6.40
C VAL A 154 -3.92 10.81 -6.49
N THR A 155 -4.58 9.80 -7.06
CA THR A 155 -4.02 8.46 -7.22
C THR A 155 -3.30 8.28 -8.56
N GLY A 156 -3.65 9.08 -9.57
CA GLY A 156 -3.19 8.89 -10.94
C GLY A 156 -3.90 7.73 -11.66
N ALA A 157 -5.03 7.24 -11.13
CA ALA A 157 -5.82 6.20 -11.79
C ALA A 157 -6.37 6.70 -13.13
N PRO A 158 -6.26 5.93 -14.22
CA PRO A 158 -6.75 6.36 -15.54
C PRO A 158 -8.27 6.45 -15.59
N PHE A 159 -8.95 5.68 -14.76
CA PHE A 159 -10.41 5.70 -14.57
C PHE A 159 -10.76 5.19 -13.16
N VAL A 160 -12.00 5.43 -12.74
CA VAL A 160 -12.60 4.81 -11.56
C VAL A 160 -13.93 4.19 -11.95
N LEU A 161 -14.31 3.09 -11.31
CA LEU A 161 -15.68 2.57 -11.39
C LEU A 161 -16.45 3.18 -10.22
N CYS A 162 -17.64 3.68 -10.50
CA CYS A 162 -18.50 4.28 -9.49
C CYS A 162 -19.90 3.67 -9.55
N ALA A 163 -20.42 3.27 -8.39
CA ALA A 163 -21.80 2.87 -8.21
C ALA A 163 -22.46 3.85 -7.23
N ASP A 164 -23.46 4.58 -7.71
CA ASP A 164 -24.14 5.64 -6.95
C ASP A 164 -25.25 5.08 -6.06
N GLY A 165 -25.11 5.30 -4.76
CA GLY A 165 -26.11 4.95 -3.74
C GLY A 165 -27.17 6.04 -3.49
N GLY A 166 -27.10 7.17 -4.21
CA GLY A 166 -28.09 8.25 -4.16
C GLY A 166 -27.94 9.21 -2.98
N LYS A 167 -26.82 9.15 -2.23
CA LYS A 167 -26.53 10.10 -1.14
C LYS A 167 -25.34 10.99 -1.48
N ALA A 168 -25.40 12.25 -1.01
CA ALA A 168 -24.24 13.12 -1.05
C ALA A 168 -23.15 12.59 -0.10
N PRO A 169 -21.85 12.64 -0.50
CA PRO A 169 -20.75 12.27 0.38
C PRO A 169 -20.70 13.13 1.64
N SER A 170 -20.69 12.50 2.80
CA SER A 170 -20.54 13.13 4.11
C SER A 170 -19.62 12.29 5.00
N ARG A 171 -19.84 10.99 5.05
CA ARG A 171 -19.02 10.01 5.78
C ARG A 171 -18.39 9.04 4.79
N VAL A 172 -17.06 9.04 4.70
CA VAL A 172 -16.32 8.25 3.72
C VAL A 172 -15.45 7.23 4.42
N ALA A 173 -15.64 5.95 4.10
CA ALA A 173 -14.70 4.89 4.45
C ALA A 173 -13.75 4.64 3.27
N LEU A 174 -12.52 4.28 3.54
CA LEU A 174 -11.55 3.89 2.52
C LEU A 174 -10.59 2.79 2.99
N LEU A 175 -10.19 1.96 2.05
CA LEU A 175 -9.15 0.94 2.21
C LEU A 175 -8.41 0.81 0.88
N GLY A 176 -7.11 1.07 0.86
CA GLY A 176 -6.25 0.83 -0.30
C GLY A 176 -6.23 -0.67 -0.67
N GLY A 177 -5.87 -0.97 -1.92
CA GLY A 177 -5.72 -2.34 -2.37
C GLY A 177 -7.03 -3.12 -2.53
N GLU A 178 -7.07 -4.35 -2.02
CA GLU A 178 -8.25 -5.23 -2.08
C GLU A 178 -9.16 -4.96 -0.87
N GLY A 179 -10.33 -4.42 -1.10
CA GLY A 179 -11.28 -4.05 -0.03
C GLY A 179 -12.71 -4.54 -0.27
N GLY A 180 -12.90 -5.53 -1.14
CA GLY A 180 -14.23 -6.09 -1.40
C GLY A 180 -14.90 -6.67 -0.15
N ASP A 181 -14.13 -7.32 0.70
CA ASP A 181 -14.63 -7.97 1.92
C ASP A 181 -15.02 -6.97 3.02
N ASP A 182 -14.57 -5.70 2.92
CA ASP A 182 -14.82 -4.64 3.91
C ASP A 182 -16.05 -3.77 3.60
N VAL A 183 -16.71 -3.98 2.46
CA VAL A 183 -17.95 -3.26 2.09
C VAL A 183 -19.03 -3.37 3.17
N GLY A 184 -19.15 -4.55 3.78
CA GLY A 184 -20.08 -4.78 4.91
C GLY A 184 -19.72 -3.97 6.15
N ALA A 185 -18.43 -3.88 6.47
CA ALA A 185 -17.90 -3.09 7.58
C ALA A 185 -18.11 -1.59 7.33
N ALA A 186 -17.83 -1.08 6.12
CA ALA A 186 -18.07 0.31 5.73
C ALA A 186 -19.52 0.72 5.98
N ARG A 187 -20.46 -0.12 5.56
CA ARG A 187 -21.89 0.15 5.77
C ARG A 187 -22.26 0.13 7.25
N ARG A 188 -21.76 -0.83 8.05
CA ARG A 188 -22.02 -0.88 9.51
C ARG A 188 -21.45 0.35 10.23
N ALA A 189 -20.33 0.87 9.77
CA ALA A 189 -19.70 2.09 10.27
C ALA A 189 -20.43 3.39 9.84
N GLY A 190 -21.48 3.28 9.02
CA GLY A 190 -22.32 4.41 8.59
C GLY A 190 -21.72 5.20 7.44
N ALA A 191 -20.85 4.63 6.62
CA ALA A 191 -20.32 5.30 5.44
C ALA A 191 -21.43 5.57 4.40
N ASP A 192 -21.41 6.76 3.81
CA ASP A 192 -22.21 7.13 2.62
C ASP A 192 -21.48 6.73 1.34
N VAL A 193 -20.14 6.74 1.41
CA VAL A 193 -19.24 6.34 0.31
C VAL A 193 -18.17 5.40 0.85
N TYR A 194 -17.84 4.36 0.10
CA TYR A 194 -16.68 3.51 0.33
C TYR A 194 -15.75 3.53 -0.88
N ILE A 195 -14.47 3.82 -0.64
CA ILE A 195 -13.43 3.91 -1.66
C ILE A 195 -12.43 2.77 -1.44
N SER A 196 -12.14 2.00 -2.50
CA SER A 196 -11.07 1.00 -2.43
C SER A 196 -10.39 0.80 -3.80
N GLY A 197 -9.29 0.08 -3.78
CA GLY A 197 -8.60 -0.28 -5.00
C GLY A 197 -9.34 -1.32 -5.82
N ARG A 198 -9.85 -2.35 -5.15
CA ARG A 198 -10.66 -3.39 -5.78
C ARG A 198 -11.82 -3.79 -4.87
N ILE A 199 -13.02 -3.74 -5.43
CA ILE A 199 -14.28 -4.03 -4.71
C ILE A 199 -15.00 -5.23 -5.32
N GLY A 200 -15.04 -5.28 -6.64
CA GLY A 200 -15.69 -6.33 -7.39
C GLY A 200 -17.17 -6.07 -7.69
N TYR A 201 -17.62 -6.63 -8.80
CA TYR A 201 -18.92 -6.36 -9.43
C TYR A 201 -20.12 -6.54 -8.49
N HIS A 202 -20.18 -7.66 -7.75
CA HIS A 202 -21.33 -7.93 -6.87
C HIS A 202 -21.48 -6.89 -5.76
N HIS A 203 -20.38 -6.50 -5.15
CA HIS A 203 -20.38 -5.49 -4.09
C HIS A 203 -20.80 -4.12 -4.63
N LEU A 204 -20.29 -3.73 -5.83
CA LEU A 204 -20.69 -2.47 -6.49
C LEU A 204 -22.19 -2.38 -6.72
N THR A 205 -22.80 -3.45 -7.23
CA THR A 205 -24.24 -3.45 -7.52
C THR A 205 -25.09 -3.52 -6.26
N ASP A 206 -24.72 -4.35 -5.28
CA ASP A 206 -25.49 -4.56 -4.06
C ASP A 206 -25.48 -3.34 -3.13
N ALA A 207 -24.34 -2.70 -2.94
CA ALA A 207 -24.20 -1.60 -2.01
C ALA A 207 -24.92 -0.33 -2.51
N ALA A 208 -24.83 -0.03 -3.82
CA ALA A 208 -25.59 1.05 -4.44
C ALA A 208 -27.10 0.87 -4.24
N GLY A 209 -27.62 -0.35 -4.45
CA GLY A 209 -29.04 -0.66 -4.18
C GLY A 209 -29.44 -0.52 -2.71
N ARG A 210 -28.48 -0.40 -1.79
CA ARG A 210 -28.69 -0.22 -0.34
C ARG A 210 -28.34 1.17 0.18
N GLY A 211 -28.10 2.12 -0.72
CA GLY A 211 -27.90 3.54 -0.39
C GLY A 211 -26.50 3.90 0.07
N MET A 212 -25.46 3.13 -0.27
CA MET A 212 -24.05 3.46 -0.09
C MET A 212 -23.36 3.50 -1.46
N SER A 213 -22.71 4.62 -1.78
CA SER A 213 -21.92 4.73 -3.00
C SER A 213 -20.58 4.02 -2.86
N LEU A 214 -20.07 3.47 -3.96
CA LEU A 214 -18.79 2.78 -4.02
C LEU A 214 -17.92 3.37 -5.13
N ILE A 215 -16.62 3.54 -4.85
CA ILE A 215 -15.61 3.98 -5.82
C ILE A 215 -14.47 2.97 -5.83
N GLU A 216 -14.29 2.29 -6.96
CA GLU A 216 -13.18 1.37 -7.20
C GLU A 216 -12.14 2.06 -8.09
N ALA A 217 -10.91 2.26 -7.59
CA ALA A 217 -9.89 3.11 -8.21
C ALA A 217 -8.64 2.37 -8.68
N GLY A 218 -8.62 1.05 -8.57
CA GLY A 218 -7.49 0.19 -8.90
C GLY A 218 -6.50 0.00 -7.74
N HIS A 219 -6.14 -1.25 -7.50
CA HIS A 219 -5.29 -1.69 -6.38
C HIS A 219 -4.00 -0.86 -6.30
N PHE A 220 -3.18 -0.92 -7.35
CA PHE A 220 -1.91 -0.19 -7.41
C PHE A 220 -2.08 1.31 -7.11
N TYR A 221 -3.09 1.94 -7.70
CA TYR A 221 -3.25 3.39 -7.64
C TYR A 221 -3.64 3.90 -6.25
N THR A 222 -4.40 3.11 -5.49
CA THR A 222 -4.81 3.49 -4.12
C THR A 222 -3.69 3.37 -3.10
N GLU A 223 -2.71 2.53 -3.34
CA GLU A 223 -1.59 2.28 -2.42
C GLU A 223 -0.30 3.01 -2.83
N TYR A 224 -0.04 3.18 -4.13
CA TYR A 224 1.20 3.77 -4.63
C TYR A 224 1.56 5.15 -4.03
N PRO A 225 0.61 6.02 -3.66
CA PRO A 225 0.92 7.28 -2.99
C PRO A 225 1.76 7.12 -1.71
N VAL A 226 1.68 5.98 -1.01
CA VAL A 226 2.48 5.73 0.21
C VAL A 226 3.99 5.73 -0.05
N CYS A 227 4.43 5.43 -1.27
CA CYS A 227 5.85 5.49 -1.62
C CYS A 227 6.44 6.89 -1.37
N ARG A 228 5.66 7.96 -1.62
CA ARG A 228 6.07 9.33 -1.30
C ARG A 228 6.10 9.63 0.20
N THR A 229 5.25 8.98 0.96
CA THR A 229 5.26 9.06 2.42
C THR A 229 6.47 8.33 2.99
N LEU A 230 6.78 7.14 2.50
CA LEU A 230 7.99 6.39 2.87
C LEU A 230 9.27 7.17 2.52
N GLU A 231 9.34 7.80 1.34
CA GLU A 231 10.47 8.66 0.96
C GLU A 231 10.68 9.78 1.99
N LYS A 232 9.62 10.49 2.38
CA LYS A 232 9.70 11.55 3.41
C LYS A 232 10.16 11.01 4.76
N TRP A 233 9.69 9.84 5.17
CA TRP A 233 10.10 9.23 6.43
C TRP A 233 11.57 8.82 6.40
N LEU A 234 12.04 8.24 5.30
CA LEU A 234 13.43 7.86 5.13
C LEU A 234 14.37 9.06 5.13
N LEU A 235 14.01 10.14 4.43
CA LEU A 235 14.80 11.38 4.44
C LEU A 235 14.80 12.09 5.80
N ALA A 236 13.76 11.92 6.60
CA ALA A 236 13.73 12.39 7.99
C ALA A 236 14.64 11.56 8.91
N ILE A 237 14.85 10.28 8.60
CA ILE A 237 15.77 9.38 9.32
C ILE A 237 17.22 9.69 8.92
N GLU A 238 17.49 9.76 7.62
CA GLU A 238 18.84 10.04 7.07
C GLU A 238 18.71 10.90 5.81
N PRO A 239 18.99 12.22 5.91
CA PRO A 239 18.83 13.17 4.81
C PRO A 239 19.72 12.90 3.59
N ASN A 240 20.77 12.10 3.74
CA ASN A 240 21.73 11.81 2.67
C ASN A 240 21.39 10.53 1.90
N PHE A 241 20.27 9.86 2.15
CA PHE A 241 19.86 8.74 1.33
C PHE A 241 19.56 9.17 -0.11
N GLU A 242 20.11 8.41 -1.06
CA GLU A 242 19.70 8.46 -2.46
C GLU A 242 18.50 7.55 -2.65
N ILE A 243 17.31 8.14 -2.79
CA ILE A 243 16.05 7.38 -2.88
C ILE A 243 15.48 7.51 -4.28
N GLU A 244 15.11 6.38 -4.87
CA GLU A 244 14.31 6.32 -6.09
C GLU A 244 12.99 5.61 -5.82
N ILE A 245 11.89 6.13 -6.36
CA ILE A 245 10.59 5.47 -6.35
C ILE A 245 10.38 4.83 -7.72
N TYR A 246 10.36 3.50 -7.76
CA TYR A 246 10.14 2.73 -8.98
C TYR A 246 8.64 2.47 -9.19
N ASN A 247 8.14 2.83 -10.36
CA ASN A 247 6.78 2.48 -10.76
C ASN A 247 6.74 1.00 -11.16
N SER A 248 6.28 0.14 -10.25
CA SER A 248 6.16 -1.31 -10.46
C SER A 248 4.91 -1.73 -11.23
N ASN A 249 4.00 -0.80 -11.56
CA ASN A 249 2.76 -1.12 -12.28
C ASN A 249 3.05 -1.72 -13.66
N ARG A 250 2.41 -2.85 -13.93
CA ARG A 250 2.46 -3.55 -15.24
C ARG A 250 1.09 -3.64 -15.91
N ILE A 251 0.07 -3.08 -15.27
CA ILE A 251 -1.32 -3.14 -15.75
C ILE A 251 -1.64 -1.80 -16.38
N GLU A 252 -1.98 -1.81 -17.66
CA GLU A 252 -2.35 -0.62 -18.40
C GLU A 252 -3.83 -0.68 -18.78
N ALA A 253 -4.50 0.49 -18.73
CA ALA A 253 -5.84 0.64 -19.31
C ALA A 253 -5.65 0.96 -20.80
N ILE A 254 -6.28 0.16 -21.66
CA ILE A 254 -6.20 0.27 -23.13
C ILE A 254 -7.51 0.84 -23.67
#